data_03bd72fccf7eab60e9ba48e828b045bd
#
_entry.id   03bd72fccf7eab60e9ba48e828b045bd
#
_cell.length_a   1.000
_cell.length_b   1.000
_cell.length_c   1.000
_cell.angle_alpha   90.00
_cell.angle_beta   90.00
_cell.angle_gamma   90.00
#
_symmetry.space_group_name_H-M   'P 1'
#
loop_
_entity.id
_entity.type
_entity.pdbx_description
1 polymer ?
#
loop_
_entity_poly.entity_id
_entity_poly.type
_entity_poly.pdbx_seq_one_letter_code
_entity_poly.pdbx_strand_id
1 'polypeptide(L)'
;MATNKNSRSPWAWIPTLYFAEGLPNIIVTGLSVVMYMQMGLTDSEVGLYTGWLALPWVIKPLWSPFIDLLKTKRWWVLTMQALIGAALAGIAFSIPTAFWFQATMCFFFLIAFCSATHDISADGFYMIELDGHNQTKYVGLRNTFYRLAIILVNGVLVSLAGVLQVVFRNQIRFSWALIFYGLAGIFIALWLYHSRFMPRPADDVQTERSVGEVAHELKNMFGTFFQKFPVKETICVMLFLLLYRFPEALLNTMTKTFILRPNSQGGLGLSPQEYGFANGTVGLIGLLLGGIIGGILVSRDGMKKWLWPMVMAITLPDAVYIFLSYSLNSNLIVVSSCLFVEQFGYGLGFTVLTLYMLFYSQGKFKTSHYSICTGISYLGLMLPGMLSGYLKDMVGYRLFFIIVMACCTITFVVTAFLKIDPDFGKKEPIPLDDEEEEEE
;
A
#
# COMPACT_ATOMS: atom_id res chain seq x y z
N MET A 1 -6.35 -38.05 -10.50
CA MET A 1 -5.89 -36.85 -9.74
C MET A 1 -5.63 -37.28 -8.30
N ALA A 2 -4.37 -37.40 -7.91
CA ALA A 2 -4.01 -37.79 -6.55
C ALA A 2 -4.24 -36.59 -5.63
N THR A 3 -5.22 -36.67 -4.77
CA THR A 3 -5.43 -35.70 -3.67
C THR A 3 -4.22 -35.80 -2.74
N ASN A 4 -3.38 -34.77 -2.79
CA ASN A 4 -2.21 -34.66 -1.93
C ASN A 4 -2.66 -34.58 -0.46
N LYS A 5 -2.54 -35.70 0.27
CA LYS A 5 -3.03 -35.90 1.66
C LYS A 5 -2.38 -34.97 2.71
N ASN A 6 -1.50 -34.04 2.30
CA ASN A 6 -0.77 -33.11 3.18
C ASN A 6 -1.07 -31.64 2.95
N SER A 7 -2.04 -31.25 2.09
CA SER A 7 -2.39 -29.84 1.95
C SER A 7 -3.18 -29.38 3.18
N ARG A 8 -2.61 -28.48 3.94
CA ARG A 8 -3.31 -27.84 5.06
C ARG A 8 -4.39 -26.92 4.56
N SER A 9 -5.49 -26.80 5.31
CA SER A 9 -6.58 -25.90 4.94
C SER A 9 -6.06 -24.49 4.65
N PRO A 10 -6.45 -23.87 3.54
CA PRO A 10 -6.09 -22.47 3.21
C PRO A 10 -6.43 -21.48 4.33
N TRP A 11 -7.45 -21.73 5.12
CA TRP A 11 -7.82 -20.96 6.30
C TRP A 11 -6.73 -20.92 7.39
N ALA A 12 -5.86 -21.95 7.44
CA ALA A 12 -4.81 -22.04 8.44
C ALA A 12 -3.61 -21.09 8.14
N TRP A 13 -3.42 -20.65 6.90
CA TRP A 13 -2.22 -19.90 6.55
C TRP A 13 -2.49 -18.60 5.78
N ILE A 14 -3.54 -18.51 4.93
CA ILE A 14 -3.84 -17.30 4.15
C ILE A 14 -4.11 -16.09 5.05
N PRO A 15 -4.98 -16.17 6.08
CA PRO A 15 -5.26 -15.03 6.95
C PRO A 15 -4.00 -14.43 7.57
N THR A 16 -3.21 -15.27 8.19
CA THR A 16 -2.00 -14.84 8.92
C THR A 16 -0.87 -14.42 7.98
N LEU A 17 -0.75 -15.04 6.80
CA LEU A 17 0.26 -14.69 5.80
C LEU A 17 0.02 -13.28 5.25
N TYR A 18 -1.21 -12.95 4.86
CA TYR A 18 -1.53 -11.63 4.32
C TYR A 18 -1.64 -10.54 5.37
N PHE A 19 -1.96 -10.90 6.60
CA PHE A 19 -1.80 -10.02 7.74
C PHE A 19 -0.31 -9.67 7.97
N ALA A 20 0.58 -10.67 7.92
CA ALA A 20 2.03 -10.48 8.02
C ALA A 20 2.62 -9.71 6.83
N GLU A 21 2.00 -9.75 5.64
CA GLU A 21 2.39 -8.98 4.46
C GLU A 21 2.04 -7.50 4.62
N GLY A 22 0.83 -7.19 5.10
CA GLY A 22 0.37 -5.81 5.25
C GLY A 22 1.07 -5.03 6.35
N LEU A 23 1.44 -5.69 7.47
CA LEU A 23 2.01 -5.03 8.63
C LEU A 23 3.27 -4.21 8.33
N PRO A 24 4.35 -4.77 7.74
CA PRO A 24 5.60 -4.02 7.58
C PRO A 24 5.47 -2.87 6.60
N ASN A 25 4.65 -3.01 5.56
CA ASN A 25 4.39 -1.91 4.63
C ASN A 25 3.83 -0.68 5.36
N ILE A 26 2.79 -0.86 6.17
CA ILE A 26 2.15 0.24 6.91
C ILE A 26 3.02 0.73 8.07
N ILE A 27 3.80 -0.13 8.71
CA ILE A 27 4.78 0.28 9.72
C ILE A 27 5.80 1.25 9.09
N VAL A 28 6.32 0.92 7.92
CA VAL A 28 7.33 1.74 7.22
C VAL A 28 6.72 3.03 6.66
N THR A 29 5.55 2.98 6.02
CA THR A 29 4.97 4.13 5.31
C THR A 29 4.03 4.98 6.17
N GLY A 30 3.55 4.44 7.29
CA GLY A 30 2.56 5.09 8.16
C GLY A 30 3.09 5.36 9.56
N LEU A 31 3.44 4.30 10.29
CA LEU A 31 3.83 4.41 11.70
C LEU A 31 5.13 5.20 11.88
N SER A 32 6.12 5.01 10.98
CA SER A 32 7.39 5.73 11.02
C SER A 32 7.19 7.25 10.94
N VAL A 33 6.26 7.71 10.10
CA VAL A 33 5.91 9.13 9.95
C VAL A 33 5.47 9.72 11.29
N VAL A 34 4.52 9.05 11.96
CA VAL A 34 3.99 9.50 13.26
C VAL A 34 5.08 9.47 14.32
N MET A 35 5.87 8.41 14.37
CA MET A 35 6.98 8.27 15.31
C MET A 35 8.02 9.40 15.13
N TYR A 36 8.53 9.61 13.93
CA TYR A 36 9.55 10.62 13.67
C TYR A 36 9.06 12.03 13.94
N MET A 37 7.82 12.35 13.56
CA MET A 37 7.21 13.64 13.88
C MET A 37 7.15 13.86 15.40
N GLN A 38 6.71 12.88 16.19
CA GLN A 38 6.63 12.98 17.64
C GLN A 38 8.01 13.01 18.32
N MET A 39 9.02 12.42 17.69
CA MET A 39 10.40 12.47 18.17
C MET A 39 11.13 13.76 17.79
N GLY A 40 10.45 14.71 17.15
CA GLY A 40 10.90 16.08 16.95
C GLY A 40 11.50 16.41 15.60
N LEU A 41 11.39 15.52 14.60
CA LEU A 41 11.79 15.85 13.23
C LEU A 41 10.86 16.93 12.65
N THR A 42 11.40 17.78 11.80
CA THR A 42 10.65 18.76 11.00
C THR A 42 9.82 18.07 9.93
N ASP A 43 8.82 18.76 9.41
CA ASP A 43 7.96 18.19 8.37
C ASP A 43 8.73 17.89 7.07
N SER A 44 9.73 18.73 6.75
CA SER A 44 10.68 18.49 5.64
C SER A 44 11.48 17.22 5.82
N GLU A 45 12.05 17.01 7.01
CA GLU A 45 12.84 15.82 7.33
C GLU A 45 11.96 14.58 7.30
N VAL A 46 10.76 14.63 7.90
CA VAL A 46 9.81 13.51 7.89
C VAL A 46 9.44 13.15 6.46
N GLY A 47 9.06 14.13 5.62
CA GLY A 47 8.71 13.89 4.22
C GLY A 47 9.87 13.28 3.43
N LEU A 48 11.07 13.87 3.55
CA LEU A 48 12.25 13.42 2.84
C LEU A 48 12.67 12.00 3.24
N TYR A 49 12.86 11.76 4.52
CA TYR A 49 13.42 10.49 4.99
C TYR A 49 12.43 9.34 4.87
N THR A 50 11.16 9.55 5.22
CA THR A 50 10.16 8.49 5.08
C THR A 50 9.78 8.22 3.62
N GLY A 51 9.91 9.23 2.74
CA GLY A 51 9.75 9.05 1.31
C GLY A 51 10.78 8.08 0.71
N TRP A 52 12.04 8.15 1.12
CA TRP A 52 13.08 7.20 0.69
C TRP A 52 12.76 5.75 1.07
N LEU A 53 12.03 5.52 2.16
CA LEU A 53 11.64 4.17 2.59
C LEU A 53 10.71 3.47 1.60
N ALA A 54 10.08 4.19 0.66
CA ALA A 54 9.26 3.60 -0.40
C ALA A 54 10.08 2.99 -1.55
N LEU A 55 11.38 3.32 -1.65
CA LEU A 55 12.26 2.88 -2.74
C LEU A 55 12.24 1.35 -3.00
N PRO A 56 12.26 0.47 -1.97
CA PRO A 56 12.24 -0.97 -2.23
C PRO A 56 11.00 -1.43 -3.03
N TRP A 57 9.82 -0.86 -2.80
CA TRP A 57 8.63 -1.20 -3.59
C TRP A 57 8.67 -0.65 -5.01
N VAL A 58 9.37 0.45 -5.25
CA VAL A 58 9.61 1.00 -6.60
C VAL A 58 10.48 0.05 -7.43
N ILE A 59 11.58 -0.43 -6.84
CA ILE A 59 12.58 -1.21 -7.55
C ILE A 59 12.42 -2.73 -7.44
N LYS A 60 11.40 -3.21 -6.70
CA LYS A 60 11.14 -4.65 -6.51
C LYS A 60 11.06 -5.47 -7.81
N PRO A 61 10.56 -4.94 -8.96
CA PRO A 61 10.57 -5.71 -10.21
C PRO A 61 11.96 -6.13 -10.68
N LEU A 62 13.02 -5.40 -10.27
CA LEU A 62 14.39 -5.67 -10.68
C LEU A 62 14.96 -6.96 -10.06
N TRP A 63 14.52 -7.33 -8.82
CA TRP A 63 15.01 -8.53 -8.18
C TRP A 63 13.98 -9.65 -8.06
N SER A 64 12.72 -9.40 -8.41
CA SER A 64 11.66 -10.42 -8.37
C SER A 64 12.04 -11.74 -9.06
N PRO A 65 12.66 -11.77 -10.24
CA PRO A 65 13.05 -13.02 -10.89
C PRO A 65 14.17 -13.78 -10.16
N PHE A 66 15.04 -13.08 -9.41
CA PHE A 66 16.11 -13.73 -8.66
C PHE A 66 15.59 -14.50 -7.44
N ILE A 67 14.42 -14.15 -6.93
CA ILE A 67 13.79 -14.87 -5.82
C ILE A 67 13.47 -16.31 -6.22
N ASP A 68 13.07 -16.53 -7.47
CA ASP A 68 12.77 -17.86 -8.01
C ASP A 68 14.02 -18.74 -8.19
N LEU A 69 15.18 -18.11 -8.42
CA LEU A 69 16.43 -18.83 -8.64
C LEU A 69 17.08 -19.33 -7.35
N LEU A 70 17.00 -18.53 -6.28
CA LEU A 70 17.88 -18.75 -5.14
C LEU A 70 17.32 -19.77 -4.15
N LYS A 71 16.02 -19.75 -3.87
CA LYS A 71 15.36 -20.62 -2.89
C LYS A 71 13.85 -20.72 -3.17
N THR A 72 13.19 -21.64 -2.43
CA THR A 72 11.73 -21.81 -2.47
C THR A 72 10.98 -20.57 -1.96
N LYS A 73 9.76 -20.35 -2.43
CA LYS A 73 8.90 -19.23 -1.97
C LYS A 73 8.67 -19.29 -0.48
N ARG A 74 8.40 -20.50 0.05
CA ARG A 74 8.24 -20.73 1.49
C ARG A 74 9.47 -20.32 2.30
N TRP A 75 10.69 -20.62 1.80
CA TRP A 75 11.94 -20.23 2.46
C TRP A 75 12.07 -18.71 2.55
N TRP A 76 11.78 -18.00 1.45
CA TRP A 76 11.81 -16.54 1.41
C TRP A 76 10.82 -15.92 2.39
N VAL A 77 9.55 -16.38 2.40
CA VAL A 77 8.52 -15.89 3.34
C VAL A 77 9.03 -16.00 4.79
N LEU A 78 9.51 -17.18 5.20
CA LEU A 78 9.96 -17.39 6.57
C LEU A 78 11.21 -16.57 6.92
N THR A 79 12.17 -16.48 6.00
CA THR A 79 13.39 -15.71 6.22
C THR A 79 13.08 -14.22 6.34
N MET A 80 12.21 -13.69 5.48
CA MET A 80 11.83 -12.27 5.53
C MET A 80 11.07 -11.97 6.82
N GLN A 81 10.16 -12.82 7.28
CA GLN A 81 9.46 -12.63 8.55
C GLN A 81 10.43 -12.61 9.75
N ALA A 82 11.39 -13.51 9.77
CA ALA A 82 12.41 -13.52 10.83
C ALA A 82 13.26 -12.23 10.83
N LEU A 83 13.68 -11.77 9.65
CA LEU A 83 14.45 -10.53 9.50
C LEU A 83 13.63 -9.30 9.87
N ILE A 84 12.35 -9.23 9.50
CA ILE A 84 11.44 -8.15 9.90
C ILE A 84 11.29 -8.11 11.41
N GLY A 85 11.05 -9.27 12.05
CA GLY A 85 10.96 -9.37 13.51
C GLY A 85 12.24 -8.90 14.21
N ALA A 86 13.40 -9.32 13.72
CA ALA A 86 14.70 -8.87 14.25
C ALA A 86 14.92 -7.38 14.04
N ALA A 87 14.56 -6.83 12.88
CA ALA A 87 14.71 -5.42 12.58
C ALA A 87 13.77 -4.54 13.44
N LEU A 88 12.53 -4.99 13.71
CA LEU A 88 11.60 -4.32 14.64
C LEU A 88 12.17 -4.28 16.07
N ALA A 89 12.77 -5.39 16.54
CA ALA A 89 13.47 -5.41 17.82
C ALA A 89 14.68 -4.46 17.80
N GLY A 90 15.41 -4.39 16.69
CA GLY A 90 16.51 -3.46 16.47
C GLY A 90 16.08 -1.99 16.55
N ILE A 91 14.92 -1.63 15.96
CA ILE A 91 14.32 -0.30 16.11
C ILE A 91 14.07 0.00 17.59
N ALA A 92 13.36 -0.90 18.28
CA ALA A 92 13.02 -0.71 19.69
C ALA A 92 14.25 -0.50 20.57
N PHE A 93 15.30 -1.27 20.34
CA PHE A 93 16.59 -1.18 21.06
C PHE A 93 17.34 0.10 20.73
N SER A 94 17.21 0.60 19.50
CA SER A 94 17.95 1.78 19.04
C SER A 94 17.32 3.13 19.48
N ILE A 95 15.99 3.18 19.71
CA ILE A 95 15.26 4.40 20.07
C ILE A 95 15.85 5.15 21.29
N PRO A 96 16.30 4.49 22.39
CA PRO A 96 16.86 5.20 23.53
C PRO A 96 18.32 5.65 23.34
N THR A 97 18.98 5.29 22.25
CA THR A 97 20.39 5.60 22.01
C THR A 97 20.61 7.02 21.48
N ALA A 98 21.85 7.51 21.51
CA ALA A 98 22.19 8.83 20.96
C ALA A 98 22.08 8.90 19.43
N PHE A 99 22.30 7.76 18.73
CA PHE A 99 22.24 7.63 17.26
C PHE A 99 20.92 7.02 16.78
N TRP A 100 19.85 7.18 17.57
CA TRP A 100 18.53 6.58 17.34
C TRP A 100 18.00 6.78 15.91
N PHE A 101 18.19 7.99 15.35
CA PHE A 101 17.66 8.31 14.03
C PHE A 101 18.30 7.48 12.93
N GLN A 102 19.65 7.47 12.88
CA GLN A 102 20.40 6.72 11.87
C GLN A 102 20.12 5.20 11.99
N ALA A 103 20.12 4.68 13.21
CA ALA A 103 19.88 3.28 13.46
C ALA A 103 18.45 2.86 13.09
N THR A 104 17.44 3.63 13.50
CA THR A 104 16.04 3.31 13.14
C THR A 104 15.80 3.41 11.64
N MET A 105 16.41 4.41 10.95
CA MET A 105 16.34 4.51 9.49
C MET A 105 16.93 3.29 8.80
N CYS A 106 18.11 2.83 9.22
CA CYS A 106 18.69 1.59 8.66
C CYS A 106 17.77 0.38 8.84
N PHE A 107 17.20 0.23 10.03
CA PHE A 107 16.26 -0.87 10.27
C PHE A 107 14.96 -0.73 9.49
N PHE A 108 14.40 0.47 9.32
CA PHE A 108 13.23 0.69 8.47
C PHE A 108 13.53 0.37 6.99
N PHE A 109 14.72 0.74 6.48
CA PHE A 109 15.13 0.32 5.14
C PHE A 109 15.23 -1.21 5.02
N LEU A 110 15.81 -1.87 6.01
CA LEU A 110 15.86 -3.33 6.04
C LEU A 110 14.45 -3.94 6.03
N ILE A 111 13.53 -3.41 6.85
CA ILE A 111 12.13 -3.84 6.87
C ILE A 111 11.48 -3.62 5.50
N ALA A 112 11.71 -2.49 4.85
CA ALA A 112 11.13 -2.17 3.55
C ALA A 112 11.60 -3.15 2.46
N PHE A 113 12.89 -3.48 2.40
CA PHE A 113 13.42 -4.51 1.49
C PHE A 113 12.89 -5.90 1.80
N CYS A 114 12.85 -6.27 3.08
CA CYS A 114 12.29 -7.55 3.51
C CYS A 114 10.79 -7.64 3.19
N SER A 115 10.03 -6.57 3.40
CA SER A 115 8.61 -6.52 3.07
C SER A 115 8.36 -6.65 1.57
N ALA A 116 9.07 -5.88 0.73
CA ALA A 116 8.94 -6.00 -0.71
C ALA A 116 9.29 -7.40 -1.24
N THR A 117 10.27 -8.08 -0.62
CA THR A 117 10.65 -9.46 -0.94
C THR A 117 9.62 -10.46 -0.42
N HIS A 118 9.08 -10.22 0.79
CA HIS A 118 8.01 -11.02 1.38
C HIS A 118 6.75 -10.99 0.49
N ASP A 119 6.33 -9.81 0.01
CA ASP A 119 5.17 -9.65 -0.90
C ASP A 119 5.31 -10.55 -2.13
N ILE A 120 6.46 -10.47 -2.85
CA ILE A 120 6.72 -11.29 -4.04
C ILE A 120 6.63 -12.78 -3.70
N SER A 121 7.19 -13.15 -2.57
CA SER A 121 7.28 -14.56 -2.16
C SER A 121 5.95 -15.10 -1.66
N ALA A 122 5.18 -14.31 -0.92
CA ALA A 122 3.85 -14.67 -0.43
C ALA A 122 2.86 -14.83 -1.58
N ASP A 123 2.87 -13.90 -2.54
CA ASP A 123 2.04 -13.97 -3.74
C ASP A 123 2.42 -15.16 -4.62
N GLY A 124 3.72 -15.42 -4.82
CA GLY A 124 4.20 -16.59 -5.53
C GLY A 124 3.80 -17.90 -4.83
N PHE A 125 3.91 -17.97 -3.52
CA PHE A 125 3.50 -19.12 -2.73
C PHE A 125 1.99 -19.39 -2.83
N TYR A 126 1.17 -18.34 -2.77
CA TYR A 126 -0.28 -18.42 -2.94
C TYR A 126 -0.67 -19.01 -4.30
N MET A 127 0.03 -18.61 -5.37
CA MET A 127 -0.23 -19.11 -6.71
C MET A 127 0.23 -20.55 -6.93
N ILE A 128 1.26 -21.01 -6.22
CA ILE A 128 1.77 -22.40 -6.31
C ILE A 128 0.89 -23.36 -5.49
N GLU A 129 0.49 -22.96 -4.28
CA GLU A 129 -0.27 -23.84 -3.38
C GLU A 129 -1.74 -24.00 -3.79
N LEU A 130 -2.32 -23.00 -4.47
CA LEU A 130 -3.73 -22.96 -4.82
C LEU A 130 -3.94 -23.05 -6.33
N ASP A 131 -4.90 -23.88 -6.74
CA ASP A 131 -5.44 -23.87 -8.10
C ASP A 131 -6.24 -22.58 -8.39
N GLY A 132 -6.54 -22.31 -9.66
CA GLY A 132 -7.23 -21.08 -10.08
C GLY A 132 -8.60 -20.87 -9.42
N HIS A 133 -9.35 -21.93 -9.15
CA HIS A 133 -10.63 -21.85 -8.45
C HIS A 133 -10.45 -21.42 -6.99
N ASN A 134 -9.52 -22.04 -6.28
CA ASN A 134 -9.22 -21.70 -4.89
C ASN A 134 -8.56 -20.32 -4.77
N GLN A 135 -7.71 -19.90 -5.71
CA GLN A 135 -7.19 -18.54 -5.79
C GLN A 135 -8.32 -17.50 -5.81
N THR A 136 -9.30 -17.69 -6.69
CA THR A 136 -10.47 -16.80 -6.79
C THR A 136 -11.32 -16.83 -5.51
N LYS A 137 -11.54 -18.01 -4.94
CA LYS A 137 -12.32 -18.19 -3.72
C LYS A 137 -11.72 -17.46 -2.51
N TYR A 138 -10.39 -17.48 -2.37
CA TYR A 138 -9.71 -16.94 -1.20
C TYR A 138 -9.16 -15.52 -1.39
N VAL A 139 -9.29 -14.90 -2.56
CA VAL A 139 -8.80 -13.53 -2.81
C VAL A 139 -9.42 -12.49 -1.87
N GLY A 140 -10.72 -12.64 -1.57
CA GLY A 140 -11.40 -11.76 -0.62
C GLY A 140 -10.84 -11.88 0.79
N LEU A 141 -10.55 -13.11 1.24
CA LEU A 141 -9.94 -13.39 2.54
C LEU A 141 -8.53 -12.75 2.64
N ARG A 142 -7.70 -12.94 1.61
CA ARG A 142 -6.40 -12.30 1.46
C ARG A 142 -6.49 -10.79 1.66
N ASN A 143 -7.33 -10.13 0.88
CA ASN A 143 -7.48 -8.67 0.92
C ASN A 143 -8.00 -8.18 2.28
N THR A 144 -8.92 -8.92 2.91
CA THR A 144 -9.45 -8.58 4.23
C THR A 144 -8.36 -8.57 5.29
N PHE A 145 -7.52 -9.61 5.35
CA PHE A 145 -6.48 -9.69 6.37
C PHE A 145 -5.32 -8.72 6.13
N TYR A 146 -4.98 -8.41 4.86
CA TYR A 146 -4.08 -7.30 4.56
C TYR A 146 -4.60 -5.97 5.11
N ARG A 147 -5.91 -5.70 4.95
CA ARG A 147 -6.55 -4.47 5.46
C ARG A 147 -6.66 -4.44 6.99
N LEU A 148 -6.85 -5.59 7.65
CA LEU A 148 -6.79 -5.67 9.10
C LEU A 148 -5.43 -5.23 9.66
N ALA A 149 -4.33 -5.49 8.95
CA ALA A 149 -3.01 -4.97 9.31
C ALA A 149 -2.98 -3.43 9.30
N ILE A 150 -3.63 -2.79 8.32
CA ILE A 150 -3.75 -1.33 8.25
C ILE A 150 -4.50 -0.77 9.48
N ILE A 151 -5.63 -1.43 9.87
CA ILE A 151 -6.41 -1.05 11.06
C ILE A 151 -5.56 -1.19 12.32
N LEU A 152 -4.84 -2.30 12.46
CA LEU A 152 -4.00 -2.51 13.62
C LEU A 152 -2.94 -1.41 13.74
N VAL A 153 -2.23 -1.09 12.67
CA VAL A 153 -1.12 -0.14 12.72
C VAL A 153 -1.63 1.30 12.91
N ASN A 154 -2.46 1.79 12.00
CA ASN A 154 -2.89 3.19 12.02
C ASN A 154 -3.95 3.47 13.08
N GLY A 155 -4.81 2.51 13.42
CA GLY A 155 -5.83 2.64 14.44
C GLY A 155 -5.31 2.30 15.83
N VAL A 156 -4.95 1.02 16.03
CA VAL A 156 -4.66 0.50 17.37
C VAL A 156 -3.27 0.92 17.87
N LEU A 157 -2.21 0.72 17.06
CA LEU A 157 -0.84 0.97 17.54
C LEU A 157 -0.54 2.46 17.69
N VAL A 158 -1.02 3.32 16.81
CA VAL A 158 -0.88 4.78 16.97
C VAL A 158 -1.64 5.25 18.21
N SER A 159 -2.87 4.79 18.41
CA SER A 159 -3.64 5.10 19.62
C SER A 159 -2.94 4.57 20.88
N LEU A 160 -2.43 3.34 20.86
CA LEU A 160 -1.70 2.74 21.98
C LEU A 160 -0.42 3.53 22.30
N ALA A 161 0.31 4.02 21.27
CA ALA A 161 1.46 4.88 21.49
C ALA A 161 1.07 6.13 22.29
N GLY A 162 -0.05 6.77 21.94
CA GLY A 162 -0.57 7.90 22.67
C GLY A 162 -0.98 7.57 24.11
N VAL A 163 -1.66 6.43 24.35
CA VAL A 163 -2.01 5.97 25.70
C VAL A 163 -0.75 5.72 26.53
N LEU A 164 0.25 5.04 25.96
CA LEU A 164 1.52 4.78 26.66
C LEU A 164 2.24 6.10 27.02
N GLN A 165 2.19 7.13 26.17
CA GLN A 165 2.76 8.44 26.49
C GLN A 165 2.08 9.08 27.72
N VAL A 166 0.77 8.95 27.86
CA VAL A 166 0.05 9.41 29.05
C VAL A 166 0.46 8.61 30.29
N VAL A 167 0.47 7.27 30.18
CA VAL A 167 0.83 6.37 31.31
C VAL A 167 2.26 6.60 31.77
N PHE A 168 3.19 6.79 30.84
CA PHE A 168 4.63 6.99 31.14
C PHE A 168 5.04 8.47 31.19
N ARG A 169 4.11 9.37 31.52
CA ARG A 169 4.38 10.81 31.77
C ARG A 169 5.18 11.48 30.64
N ASN A 170 4.72 11.33 29.42
CA ASN A 170 5.29 11.89 28.19
C ASN A 170 6.70 11.38 27.82
N GLN A 171 7.08 10.20 28.28
CA GLN A 171 8.30 9.54 27.79
C GLN A 171 8.09 8.98 26.36
N ILE A 172 8.11 9.87 25.37
CA ILE A 172 7.79 9.55 23.98
C ILE A 172 8.66 8.41 23.46
N ARG A 173 9.99 8.48 23.65
CA ARG A 173 10.92 7.43 23.18
C ARG A 173 10.64 6.06 23.80
N PHE A 174 10.39 6.02 25.09
CA PHE A 174 10.09 4.76 25.79
C PHE A 174 8.78 4.15 25.30
N SER A 175 7.75 4.98 25.09
CA SER A 175 6.44 4.52 24.59
C SER A 175 6.59 3.91 23.18
N TRP A 176 7.34 4.55 22.29
CA TRP A 176 7.61 4.00 20.96
C TRP A 176 8.45 2.72 21.00
N ALA A 177 9.45 2.64 21.86
CA ALA A 177 10.24 1.42 22.03
C ALA A 177 9.35 0.23 22.42
N LEU A 178 8.40 0.41 23.36
CA LEU A 178 7.43 -0.63 23.74
C LEU A 178 6.55 -1.09 22.58
N ILE A 179 6.09 -0.16 21.74
CA ILE A 179 5.31 -0.49 20.52
C ILE A 179 6.13 -1.41 19.60
N PHE A 180 7.40 -1.07 19.33
CA PHE A 180 8.24 -1.86 18.45
C PHE A 180 8.66 -3.19 19.07
N TYR A 181 8.84 -3.30 20.39
CA TYR A 181 9.02 -4.59 21.05
C TYR A 181 7.77 -5.48 20.91
N GLY A 182 6.58 -4.90 21.08
CA GLY A 182 5.31 -5.61 20.86
C GLY A 182 5.17 -6.12 19.42
N LEU A 183 5.49 -5.28 18.44
CA LEU A 183 5.51 -5.65 17.02
C LEU A 183 6.53 -6.75 16.69
N ALA A 184 7.73 -6.68 17.27
CA ALA A 184 8.74 -7.73 17.13
C ALA A 184 8.21 -9.05 17.67
N GLY A 185 7.56 -9.04 18.85
CA GLY A 185 6.90 -10.22 19.43
C GLY A 185 5.83 -10.80 18.51
N ILE A 186 4.98 -9.97 17.92
CA ILE A 186 3.96 -10.40 16.93
C ILE A 186 4.63 -11.08 15.73
N PHE A 187 5.69 -10.48 15.17
CA PHE A 187 6.39 -11.06 14.01
C PHE A 187 7.09 -12.37 14.33
N ILE A 188 7.69 -12.50 15.50
CA ILE A 188 8.29 -13.77 15.97
C ILE A 188 7.19 -14.83 16.11
N ALA A 189 6.03 -14.48 16.68
CA ALA A 189 4.89 -15.39 16.81
C ALA A 189 4.36 -15.84 15.42
N LEU A 190 4.22 -14.89 14.46
CA LEU A 190 3.82 -15.19 13.08
C LEU A 190 4.85 -16.09 12.39
N TRP A 191 6.14 -15.81 12.54
CA TRP A 191 7.22 -16.65 12.00
C TRP A 191 7.19 -18.08 12.57
N LEU A 192 7.04 -18.24 13.88
CA LEU A 192 6.89 -19.56 14.53
C LEU A 192 5.65 -20.28 14.03
N TYR A 193 4.52 -19.58 13.92
CA TYR A 193 3.29 -20.13 13.39
C TYR A 193 3.47 -20.60 11.93
N HIS A 194 3.98 -19.74 11.04
CA HIS A 194 4.18 -20.08 9.64
C HIS A 194 5.23 -21.17 9.44
N SER A 195 6.29 -21.20 10.24
CA SER A 195 7.28 -22.29 10.20
C SER A 195 6.64 -23.66 10.42
N ARG A 196 5.58 -23.71 11.24
CA ARG A 196 4.88 -24.94 11.62
C ARG A 196 3.65 -25.24 10.73
N PHE A 197 2.87 -24.20 10.37
CA PHE A 197 1.55 -24.35 9.75
C PHE A 197 1.50 -24.06 8.24
N MET A 198 2.47 -23.35 7.68
CA MET A 198 2.53 -23.10 6.26
C MET A 198 2.80 -24.40 5.47
N PRO A 199 2.03 -24.73 4.42
CA PRO A 199 2.20 -25.92 3.59
C PRO A 199 3.62 -26.04 3.00
N ARG A 200 3.91 -27.21 2.44
CA ARG A 200 5.15 -27.50 1.69
C ARG A 200 4.75 -28.10 0.35
N PRO A 201 4.31 -27.29 -0.62
CA PRO A 201 3.93 -27.81 -1.92
C PRO A 201 5.12 -28.45 -2.62
N ALA A 202 4.86 -29.54 -3.35
CA ALA A 202 5.90 -30.23 -4.11
C ALA A 202 6.44 -29.37 -5.26
N ASP A 203 5.62 -28.46 -5.76
CA ASP A 203 5.94 -27.57 -6.88
C ASP A 203 6.71 -26.30 -6.43
N ASP A 204 6.86 -26.06 -5.11
CA ASP A 204 7.72 -24.99 -4.58
C ASP A 204 9.18 -25.41 -4.60
N VAL A 205 9.73 -25.55 -5.79
CA VAL A 205 11.11 -25.95 -6.03
C VAL A 205 11.95 -24.77 -6.50
N GLN A 206 13.25 -24.81 -6.20
CA GLN A 206 14.21 -23.87 -6.76
C GLN A 206 14.31 -24.11 -8.27
N THR A 207 14.16 -23.07 -9.07
CA THR A 207 14.27 -23.18 -10.52
C THR A 207 15.74 -23.29 -10.92
N GLU A 208 16.09 -24.34 -11.66
CA GLU A 208 17.45 -24.52 -12.23
C GLU A 208 17.64 -23.67 -13.49
N ARG A 209 17.56 -22.35 -13.35
CA ARG A 209 17.84 -21.40 -14.44
C ARG A 209 19.17 -20.70 -14.21
N SER A 210 19.91 -20.47 -15.28
CA SER A 210 21.15 -19.68 -15.22
C SER A 210 20.84 -18.20 -14.99
N VAL A 211 21.76 -17.47 -14.37
CA VAL A 211 21.66 -16.01 -14.19
C VAL A 211 21.50 -15.31 -15.55
N GLY A 212 22.13 -15.84 -16.61
CA GLY A 212 22.01 -15.32 -17.98
C GLY A 212 20.61 -15.46 -18.56
N GLU A 213 19.93 -16.58 -18.32
CA GLU A 213 18.52 -16.79 -18.76
C GLU A 213 17.58 -15.83 -18.05
N VAL A 214 17.76 -15.59 -16.76
CA VAL A 214 16.95 -14.64 -16.00
C VAL A 214 17.20 -13.21 -16.45
N ALA A 215 18.43 -12.82 -16.70
CA ALA A 215 18.75 -11.51 -17.26
C ALA A 215 18.12 -11.30 -18.63
N HIS A 216 18.10 -12.34 -19.47
CA HIS A 216 17.44 -12.31 -20.77
C HIS A 216 15.91 -12.19 -20.62
N GLU A 217 15.32 -12.92 -19.71
CA GLU A 217 13.87 -12.85 -19.42
C GLU A 217 13.47 -11.47 -18.89
N LEU A 218 14.26 -10.89 -17.97
CA LEU A 218 14.11 -9.50 -17.52
C LEU A 218 14.14 -8.51 -18.68
N LYS A 219 15.13 -8.62 -19.56
CA LYS A 219 15.24 -7.76 -20.76
C LYS A 219 13.99 -7.89 -21.64
N ASN A 220 13.51 -9.11 -21.87
CA ASN A 220 12.30 -9.36 -22.66
C ASN A 220 11.05 -8.81 -22.00
N MET A 221 10.93 -8.97 -20.68
CA MET A 221 9.83 -8.44 -19.88
C MET A 221 9.74 -6.91 -19.98
N PHE A 222 10.85 -6.20 -19.76
CA PHE A 222 10.89 -4.75 -19.94
C PHE A 222 10.70 -4.34 -21.41
N GLY A 223 11.32 -5.04 -22.36
CA GLY A 223 11.15 -4.78 -23.78
C GLY A 223 9.69 -4.86 -24.22
N THR A 224 9.01 -5.96 -23.89
CA THR A 224 7.59 -6.16 -24.21
C THR A 224 6.67 -5.19 -23.50
N PHE A 225 7.01 -4.74 -22.30
CA PHE A 225 6.24 -3.75 -21.55
C PHE A 225 6.20 -2.40 -22.29
N PHE A 226 7.34 -1.89 -22.73
CA PHE A 226 7.43 -0.60 -23.41
C PHE A 226 7.04 -0.64 -24.89
N GLN A 227 7.03 -1.82 -25.51
CA GLN A 227 6.65 -2.02 -26.93
C GLN A 227 5.19 -2.41 -27.12
N LYS A 228 4.39 -2.47 -26.06
CA LYS A 228 3.01 -2.97 -26.08
C LYS A 228 2.06 -2.09 -26.90
N PHE A 229 2.30 -0.79 -26.89
CA PHE A 229 1.52 0.21 -27.61
C PHE A 229 2.46 1.16 -28.39
N PRO A 230 1.93 1.93 -29.35
CA PRO A 230 2.69 3.00 -30.00
C PRO A 230 3.34 3.94 -28.96
N VAL A 231 4.52 4.46 -29.27
CA VAL A 231 5.34 5.26 -28.33
C VAL A 231 4.54 6.37 -27.64
N LYS A 232 3.68 7.08 -28.37
CA LYS A 232 2.83 8.15 -27.80
C LYS A 232 1.89 7.61 -26.70
N GLU A 233 1.24 6.49 -26.95
CA GLU A 233 0.33 5.87 -26.00
C GLU A 233 1.08 5.33 -24.78
N THR A 234 2.23 4.71 -24.99
CA THR A 234 3.11 4.26 -23.91
C THR A 234 3.53 5.43 -23.00
N ILE A 235 3.93 6.56 -23.58
CA ILE A 235 4.27 7.76 -22.81
C ILE A 235 3.05 8.26 -22.00
N CYS A 236 1.85 8.31 -22.59
CA CYS A 236 0.64 8.70 -21.86
C CYS A 236 0.35 7.78 -20.68
N VAL A 237 0.51 6.46 -20.88
CA VAL A 237 0.35 5.48 -19.79
C VAL A 237 1.39 5.69 -18.69
N MET A 238 2.67 5.90 -19.06
CA MET A 238 3.73 6.16 -18.08
C MET A 238 3.44 7.42 -17.27
N LEU A 239 3.03 8.50 -17.94
CA LEU A 239 2.65 9.75 -17.27
C LEU A 239 1.42 9.56 -16.37
N PHE A 240 0.44 8.81 -16.81
CA PHE A 240 -0.71 8.47 -15.97
C PHE A 240 -0.29 7.70 -14.72
N LEU A 241 0.46 6.60 -14.86
CA LEU A 241 0.92 5.81 -13.73
C LEU A 241 1.77 6.62 -12.73
N LEU A 242 2.58 7.55 -13.24
CA LEU A 242 3.46 8.38 -12.42
C LEU A 242 2.73 9.53 -11.73
N LEU A 243 1.78 10.17 -12.42
CA LEU A 243 1.23 11.46 -11.99
C LEU A 243 -0.24 11.40 -11.54
N TYR A 244 -0.94 10.30 -11.74
CA TYR A 244 -2.35 10.17 -11.34
C TYR A 244 -2.56 10.46 -9.85
N ARG A 245 -1.63 10.01 -9.02
CA ARG A 245 -1.64 10.17 -7.56
C ARG A 245 -0.77 11.32 -7.07
N PHE A 246 -0.41 12.26 -7.93
CA PHE A 246 0.49 13.36 -7.57
C PHE A 246 -0.03 14.23 -6.40
N PRO A 247 -1.33 14.67 -6.39
CA PRO A 247 -1.88 15.42 -5.26
C PRO A 247 -1.86 14.61 -3.97
N GLU A 248 -2.27 13.35 -4.03
CA GLU A 248 -2.27 12.43 -2.89
C GLU A 248 -0.84 12.21 -2.34
N ALA A 249 0.16 12.14 -3.21
CA ALA A 249 1.54 11.99 -2.79
C ALA A 249 2.02 13.17 -1.93
N LEU A 250 1.60 14.39 -2.26
CA LEU A 250 1.84 15.57 -1.43
C LEU A 250 1.09 15.47 -0.09
N LEU A 251 -0.14 15.01 -0.10
CA LEU A 251 -0.99 14.90 1.10
C LEU A 251 -0.53 13.81 2.05
N ASN A 252 -0.08 12.67 1.57
CA ASN A 252 0.11 11.44 2.36
C ASN A 252 0.89 11.64 3.67
N THR A 253 1.98 12.40 3.65
CA THR A 253 2.76 12.73 4.84
C THR A 253 2.21 13.96 5.55
N MET A 254 1.86 15.00 4.80
CA MET A 254 1.50 16.32 5.36
C MET A 254 0.14 16.31 6.08
N THR A 255 -0.80 15.47 5.68
CA THR A 255 -2.06 15.29 6.41
C THR A 255 -1.83 14.82 7.83
N LYS A 256 -0.94 13.83 8.02
CA LYS A 256 -0.60 13.28 9.34
C LYS A 256 0.03 14.36 10.22
N THR A 257 1.00 15.08 9.68
CA THR A 257 1.68 16.16 10.42
C THR A 257 0.72 17.31 10.71
N PHE A 258 -0.14 17.71 9.77
CA PHE A 258 -1.14 18.76 9.97
C PHE A 258 -2.12 18.44 11.10
N ILE A 259 -2.63 17.21 11.17
CA ILE A 259 -3.61 16.82 12.18
C ILE A 259 -2.99 16.77 13.59
N LEU A 260 -1.72 16.33 13.67
CA LEU A 260 -1.05 16.10 14.95
C LEU A 260 -0.26 17.33 15.46
N ARG A 261 0.21 18.24 14.58
CA ARG A 261 0.93 19.46 14.99
C ARG A 261 0.02 20.41 15.80
N PRO A 262 0.53 21.08 16.83
CA PRO A 262 -0.23 22.05 17.60
C PRO A 262 -0.76 23.22 16.77
N ASN A 263 -1.85 23.85 17.21
CA ASN A 263 -2.43 25.03 16.55
C ASN A 263 -1.42 26.19 16.43
N SER A 264 -0.49 26.31 17.39
CA SER A 264 0.59 27.31 17.34
C SER A 264 1.53 27.12 16.14
N GLN A 265 1.58 25.94 15.55
CA GLN A 265 2.34 25.60 14.35
C GLN A 265 1.45 25.47 13.10
N GLY A 266 0.19 25.91 13.20
CA GLY A 266 -0.80 25.87 12.10
C GLY A 266 -1.44 24.50 11.87
N GLY A 267 -1.24 23.54 12.78
CA GLY A 267 -1.91 22.24 12.73
C GLY A 267 -3.22 22.21 13.54
N LEU A 268 -3.88 21.05 13.62
CA LEU A 268 -5.13 20.87 14.35
C LEU A 268 -4.92 20.54 15.84
N GLY A 269 -3.77 20.00 16.23
CA GLY A 269 -3.43 19.67 17.61
C GLY A 269 -4.16 18.46 18.20
N LEU A 270 -4.63 17.53 17.34
CA LEU A 270 -5.23 16.29 17.84
C LEU A 270 -4.17 15.42 18.51
N SER A 271 -4.60 14.69 19.52
CA SER A 271 -3.78 13.66 20.16
C SER A 271 -3.59 12.46 19.20
N PRO A 272 -2.55 11.63 19.40
CA PRO A 272 -2.34 10.41 18.63
C PRO A 272 -3.55 9.44 18.72
N GLN A 273 -4.22 9.39 19.86
CA GLN A 273 -5.42 8.57 20.06
C GLN A 273 -6.57 9.04 19.15
N GLU A 274 -6.84 10.35 19.14
CA GLU A 274 -7.87 10.94 18.29
C GLU A 274 -7.56 10.77 16.82
N TYR A 275 -6.29 10.98 16.42
CA TYR A 275 -5.84 10.71 15.06
C TYR A 275 -5.99 9.23 14.67
N GLY A 276 -5.58 8.31 15.56
CA GLY A 276 -5.71 6.87 15.33
C GLY A 276 -7.16 6.46 15.12
N PHE A 277 -8.10 7.03 15.88
CA PHE A 277 -9.52 6.81 15.69
C PHE A 277 -10.04 7.43 14.38
N ALA A 278 -9.76 8.70 14.14
CA ALA A 278 -10.28 9.44 12.99
C ALA A 278 -9.76 8.87 11.65
N ASN A 279 -8.45 8.64 11.54
CA ASN A 279 -7.82 8.16 10.30
C ASN A 279 -7.80 6.62 10.22
N GLY A 280 -7.38 5.96 11.30
CA GLY A 280 -7.18 4.50 11.31
C GLY A 280 -8.47 3.70 11.43
N THR A 281 -9.56 4.28 11.91
CA THR A 281 -10.87 3.61 12.01
C THR A 281 -11.87 4.23 11.06
N VAL A 282 -12.24 5.49 11.26
CA VAL A 282 -13.29 6.14 10.45
C VAL A 282 -12.87 6.34 9.01
N GLY A 283 -11.67 6.87 8.77
CA GLY A 283 -11.12 7.04 7.43
C GLY A 283 -10.99 5.72 6.67
N LEU A 284 -10.51 4.66 7.36
CA LEU A 284 -10.37 3.35 6.74
C LEU A 284 -11.73 2.74 6.35
N ILE A 285 -12.78 2.92 7.15
CA ILE A 285 -14.14 2.49 6.76
C ILE A 285 -14.54 3.23 5.46
N GLY A 286 -14.28 4.53 5.36
CA GLY A 286 -14.51 5.29 4.14
C GLY A 286 -13.77 4.69 2.94
N LEU A 287 -12.47 4.44 3.08
CA LEU A 287 -11.63 3.81 2.05
C LEU A 287 -12.18 2.46 1.56
N LEU A 288 -12.58 1.60 2.49
CA LEU A 288 -13.12 0.28 2.17
C LEU A 288 -14.45 0.38 1.41
N LEU A 289 -15.36 1.20 1.89
CA LEU A 289 -16.65 1.42 1.24
C LEU A 289 -16.47 2.00 -0.17
N GLY A 290 -15.59 3.00 -0.31
CA GLY A 290 -15.25 3.58 -1.62
C GLY A 290 -14.72 2.54 -2.61
N GLY A 291 -13.76 1.72 -2.18
CA GLY A 291 -13.18 0.67 -3.02
C GLY A 291 -14.19 -0.41 -3.42
N ILE A 292 -15.03 -0.88 -2.49
CA ILE A 292 -16.07 -1.89 -2.78
C ILE A 292 -17.11 -1.32 -3.76
N ILE A 293 -17.63 -0.14 -3.47
CA ILE A 293 -18.62 0.52 -4.35
C ILE A 293 -18.00 0.78 -5.72
N GLY A 294 -16.75 1.24 -5.77
CA GLY A 294 -16.03 1.45 -7.03
C GLY A 294 -15.93 0.19 -7.88
N GLY A 295 -15.56 -0.93 -7.27
CA GLY A 295 -15.51 -2.23 -7.93
C GLY A 295 -16.87 -2.67 -8.49
N ILE A 296 -17.95 -2.53 -7.70
CA ILE A 296 -19.32 -2.88 -8.13
C ILE A 296 -19.76 -2.00 -9.31
N LEU A 297 -19.53 -0.70 -9.25
CA LEU A 297 -19.92 0.24 -10.29
C LEU A 297 -19.23 -0.06 -11.63
N VAL A 298 -17.92 -0.33 -11.59
CA VAL A 298 -17.17 -0.66 -12.81
C VAL A 298 -17.56 -2.03 -13.36
N SER A 299 -17.77 -3.03 -12.50
CA SER A 299 -18.19 -4.37 -12.96
C SER A 299 -19.57 -4.37 -13.64
N ARG A 300 -20.45 -3.44 -13.25
CA ARG A 300 -21.78 -3.29 -13.85
C ARG A 300 -21.76 -2.53 -15.16
N ASP A 301 -21.06 -1.40 -15.21
CA ASP A 301 -21.19 -0.39 -16.27
C ASP A 301 -19.93 -0.24 -17.15
N GLY A 302 -18.83 -0.87 -16.78
CA GLY A 302 -17.53 -0.73 -17.43
C GLY A 302 -16.70 0.45 -16.91
N MET A 303 -15.38 0.34 -17.05
CA MET A 303 -14.42 1.33 -16.52
C MET A 303 -14.56 2.70 -17.20
N LYS A 304 -14.80 2.74 -18.51
CA LYS A 304 -14.87 4.01 -19.27
C LYS A 304 -15.97 4.94 -18.78
N LYS A 305 -17.13 4.41 -18.39
CA LYS A 305 -18.26 5.21 -17.88
C LYS A 305 -17.94 5.84 -16.53
N TRP A 306 -17.26 5.11 -15.65
CA TRP A 306 -16.97 5.55 -14.29
C TRP A 306 -15.63 6.28 -14.14
N LEU A 307 -14.83 6.37 -15.21
CA LEU A 307 -13.50 7.00 -15.17
C LEU A 307 -13.57 8.42 -14.57
N TRP A 308 -14.35 9.30 -15.15
CA TRP A 308 -14.41 10.71 -14.73
C TRP A 308 -15.06 10.91 -13.36
N PRO A 309 -16.20 10.28 -13.03
CA PRO A 309 -16.74 10.35 -11.67
C PRO A 309 -15.74 9.90 -10.60
N MET A 310 -14.94 8.85 -10.87
CA MET A 310 -13.94 8.35 -9.93
C MET A 310 -12.72 9.25 -9.84
N VAL A 311 -12.30 9.89 -10.94
CA VAL A 311 -11.24 10.90 -10.92
C VAL A 311 -11.68 12.13 -10.11
N MET A 312 -12.92 12.56 -10.25
CA MET A 312 -13.46 13.62 -9.40
C MET A 312 -13.54 13.20 -7.93
N ALA A 313 -13.89 11.95 -7.67
CA ALA A 313 -14.00 11.42 -6.31
C ALA A 313 -12.66 11.33 -5.57
N ILE A 314 -11.54 11.07 -6.26
CA ILE A 314 -10.21 11.04 -5.63
C ILE A 314 -9.62 12.45 -5.42
N THR A 315 -10.07 13.44 -6.19
CA THR A 315 -9.44 14.77 -6.20
C THR A 315 -10.24 15.83 -5.43
N LEU A 316 -11.56 15.92 -5.64
CA LEU A 316 -12.37 16.98 -5.03
C LEU A 316 -12.47 16.93 -3.50
N PRO A 317 -12.53 15.74 -2.86
CA PRO A 317 -12.57 15.67 -1.41
C PRO A 317 -11.32 16.22 -0.72
N ASP A 318 -10.17 16.32 -1.39
CA ASP A 318 -8.96 16.95 -0.82
C ASP A 318 -9.20 18.40 -0.36
N ALA A 319 -10.26 19.05 -0.89
CA ALA A 319 -10.69 20.37 -0.43
C ALA A 319 -11.06 20.44 1.06
N VAL A 320 -11.36 19.30 1.71
CA VAL A 320 -11.62 19.25 3.16
C VAL A 320 -10.41 19.75 3.97
N TYR A 321 -9.19 19.57 3.46
CA TYR A 321 -7.99 20.06 4.14
C TYR A 321 -7.85 21.57 4.07
N ILE A 322 -8.34 22.21 2.98
CA ILE A 322 -8.45 23.67 2.93
C ILE A 322 -9.40 24.12 4.03
N PHE A 323 -10.61 23.55 4.10
CA PHE A 323 -11.58 23.88 5.16
C PHE A 323 -10.97 23.72 6.56
N LEU A 324 -10.35 22.58 6.85
CA LEU A 324 -9.73 22.32 8.15
C LEU A 324 -8.57 23.28 8.47
N SER A 325 -7.76 23.67 7.47
CA SER A 325 -6.63 24.58 7.67
C SER A 325 -7.03 26.03 7.95
N TYR A 326 -8.20 26.45 7.46
CA TYR A 326 -8.73 27.79 7.76
C TYR A 326 -9.54 27.81 9.05
N SER A 327 -10.36 26.78 9.30
CA SER A 327 -11.20 26.71 10.50
C SER A 327 -10.41 26.37 11.76
N LEU A 328 -9.29 25.65 11.63
CA LEU A 328 -8.51 25.06 12.73
C LEU A 328 -9.40 24.33 13.76
N ASN A 329 -10.46 23.69 13.25
CA ASN A 329 -11.45 23.01 14.08
C ASN A 329 -10.92 21.63 14.50
N SER A 330 -10.59 21.49 15.80
CA SER A 330 -10.10 20.23 16.40
C SER A 330 -11.23 19.32 16.88
N ASN A 331 -12.50 19.61 16.56
CA ASN A 331 -13.61 18.73 16.95
C ASN A 331 -13.45 17.37 16.24
N LEU A 332 -13.35 16.30 17.02
CA LEU A 332 -13.11 14.94 16.53
C LEU A 332 -14.16 14.47 15.52
N ILE A 333 -15.44 14.86 15.70
CA ILE A 333 -16.52 14.49 14.76
C ILE A 333 -16.29 15.16 13.41
N VAL A 334 -15.97 16.48 13.41
CA VAL A 334 -15.72 17.24 12.17
C VAL A 334 -14.52 16.67 11.43
N VAL A 335 -13.40 16.46 12.14
CA VAL A 335 -12.17 15.90 11.54
C VAL A 335 -12.42 14.48 11.00
N SER A 336 -13.09 13.62 11.78
CA SER A 336 -13.40 12.26 11.33
C SER A 336 -14.33 12.24 10.10
N SER A 337 -15.31 13.14 10.04
CA SER A 337 -16.21 13.26 8.89
C SER A 337 -15.44 13.72 7.62
N CYS A 338 -14.54 14.69 7.77
CA CYS A 338 -13.68 15.15 6.67
C CYS A 338 -12.78 14.01 6.15
N LEU A 339 -12.14 13.27 7.05
CA LEU A 339 -11.29 12.13 6.69
C LEU A 339 -12.10 10.97 6.08
N PHE A 340 -13.33 10.74 6.55
CA PHE A 340 -14.20 9.74 5.93
C PHE A 340 -14.50 10.07 4.46
N VAL A 341 -14.89 11.33 4.19
CA VAL A 341 -15.25 11.78 2.84
C VAL A 341 -14.03 11.70 1.90
N GLU A 342 -12.88 12.15 2.36
CA GLU A 342 -11.63 12.09 1.59
C GLU A 342 -11.22 10.64 1.32
N GLN A 343 -11.17 9.79 2.33
CA GLN A 343 -10.78 8.39 2.18
C GLN A 343 -11.80 7.57 1.36
N PHE A 344 -13.09 7.89 1.44
CA PHE A 344 -14.11 7.29 0.58
C PHE A 344 -13.86 7.64 -0.89
N GLY A 345 -13.62 8.92 -1.17
CA GLY A 345 -13.27 9.38 -2.52
C GLY A 345 -11.99 8.74 -3.04
N TYR A 346 -10.98 8.63 -2.18
CA TYR A 346 -9.75 7.95 -2.49
C TYR A 346 -9.97 6.47 -2.84
N GLY A 347 -10.78 5.74 -2.06
CA GLY A 347 -11.12 4.35 -2.35
C GLY A 347 -11.80 4.15 -3.70
N LEU A 348 -12.74 5.05 -4.05
CA LEU A 348 -13.38 5.06 -5.37
C LEU A 348 -12.36 5.29 -6.50
N GLY A 349 -11.55 6.33 -6.41
CA GLY A 349 -10.64 6.71 -7.49
C GLY A 349 -9.43 5.79 -7.63
N PHE A 350 -8.96 5.18 -6.53
CA PHE A 350 -7.90 4.19 -6.58
C PHE A 350 -8.32 2.93 -7.35
N THR A 351 -9.62 2.63 -7.41
CA THR A 351 -10.16 1.53 -8.21
C THR A 351 -9.84 1.72 -9.70
N VAL A 352 -9.93 2.94 -10.24
CA VAL A 352 -9.56 3.23 -11.64
C VAL A 352 -8.10 2.92 -11.91
N LEU A 353 -7.20 3.39 -11.04
CA LEU A 353 -5.76 3.14 -11.20
C LEU A 353 -5.46 1.64 -11.20
N THR A 354 -6.02 0.90 -10.26
CA THR A 354 -5.80 -0.55 -10.14
C THR A 354 -6.32 -1.28 -11.37
N LEU A 355 -7.54 -0.98 -11.82
CA LEU A 355 -8.12 -1.60 -13.00
C LEU A 355 -7.37 -1.24 -14.27
N TYR A 356 -6.89 0.01 -14.40
CA TYR A 356 -6.08 0.41 -15.54
C TYR A 356 -4.72 -0.30 -15.56
N MET A 357 -4.08 -0.47 -14.40
CA MET A 357 -2.85 -1.28 -14.29
C MET A 357 -3.11 -2.74 -14.71
N LEU A 358 -4.24 -3.32 -14.33
CA LEU A 358 -4.63 -4.67 -14.76
C LEU A 358 -4.88 -4.73 -16.28
N PHE A 359 -5.56 -3.74 -16.84
CA PHE A 359 -5.78 -3.61 -18.29
C PHE A 359 -4.47 -3.54 -19.05
N TYR A 360 -3.58 -2.64 -18.65
CA TYR A 360 -2.29 -2.48 -19.32
C TYR A 360 -1.38 -3.70 -19.16
N SER A 361 -1.51 -4.45 -18.08
CA SER A 361 -0.65 -5.60 -17.79
C SER A 361 -1.00 -6.87 -18.56
N GLN A 362 -2.15 -6.94 -19.25
CA GLN A 362 -2.58 -8.17 -19.95
C GLN A 362 -1.54 -8.67 -20.96
N GLY A 363 -1.43 -9.99 -21.13
CA GLY A 363 -0.52 -10.66 -22.05
C GLY A 363 0.40 -11.66 -21.38
N LYS A 364 1.45 -12.11 -22.08
CA LYS A 364 2.35 -13.21 -21.66
C LYS A 364 3.01 -12.97 -20.29
N PHE A 365 3.39 -11.72 -19.97
CA PHE A 365 4.08 -11.35 -18.73
C PHE A 365 3.15 -10.56 -17.78
N LYS A 366 1.88 -10.95 -17.68
CA LYS A 366 0.84 -10.22 -16.95
C LYS A 366 1.28 -9.78 -15.54
N THR A 367 1.76 -10.70 -14.72
CA THR A 367 2.18 -10.43 -13.34
C THR A 367 3.37 -9.48 -13.27
N SER A 368 4.36 -9.70 -14.13
CA SER A 368 5.56 -8.85 -14.19
C SER A 368 5.25 -7.45 -14.69
N HIS A 369 4.42 -7.31 -15.70
CA HIS A 369 3.95 -6.01 -16.20
C HIS A 369 3.15 -5.26 -15.14
N TYR A 370 2.29 -5.96 -14.39
CA TYR A 370 1.58 -5.36 -13.25
C TYR A 370 2.54 -4.86 -12.17
N SER A 371 3.58 -5.64 -11.87
CA SER A 371 4.64 -5.23 -10.94
C SER A 371 5.39 -3.98 -11.41
N ILE A 372 5.67 -3.83 -12.72
CA ILE A 372 6.27 -2.61 -13.28
C ILE A 372 5.31 -1.42 -13.12
N CYS A 373 4.01 -1.60 -13.46
CA CYS A 373 3.01 -0.54 -13.30
C CYS A 373 2.94 -0.06 -11.85
N THR A 374 2.89 -0.97 -10.89
CA THR A 374 2.88 -0.62 -9.46
C THR A 374 4.15 0.08 -9.03
N GLY A 375 5.33 -0.36 -9.51
CA GLY A 375 6.61 0.28 -9.23
C GLY A 375 6.65 1.74 -9.72
N ILE A 376 6.20 2.00 -10.94
CA ILE A 376 6.10 3.37 -11.51
C ILE A 376 5.12 4.21 -10.68
N SER A 377 3.98 3.66 -10.28
CA SER A 377 3.01 4.37 -9.45
C SER A 377 3.57 4.70 -8.05
N TYR A 378 4.34 3.78 -7.45
CA TYR A 378 5.06 4.06 -6.19
C TYR A 378 6.12 5.15 -6.34
N LEU A 379 6.84 5.19 -7.48
CA LEU A 379 7.78 6.27 -7.79
C LEU A 379 7.06 7.63 -7.82
N GLY A 380 5.85 7.65 -8.41
CA GLY A 380 4.98 8.84 -8.46
C GLY A 380 4.49 9.30 -7.08
N LEU A 381 4.41 8.40 -6.10
CA LEU A 381 4.13 8.75 -4.70
C LEU A 381 5.38 9.21 -3.97
N MET A 382 6.50 8.54 -4.19
CA MET A 382 7.74 8.77 -3.46
C MET A 382 8.28 10.19 -3.69
N LEU A 383 8.45 10.58 -4.96
CA LEU A 383 9.12 11.85 -5.28
C LEU A 383 8.36 13.09 -4.79
N PRO A 384 7.05 13.29 -5.06
CA PRO A 384 6.33 14.44 -4.53
C PRO A 384 6.19 14.37 -3.00
N GLY A 385 6.03 13.17 -2.44
CA GLY A 385 5.96 12.97 -0.99
C GLY A 385 7.21 13.45 -0.26
N MET A 386 8.41 13.19 -0.81
CA MET A 386 9.69 13.68 -0.26
C MET A 386 9.78 15.21 -0.26
N LEU A 387 9.19 15.86 -1.26
CA LEU A 387 9.24 17.32 -1.41
C LEU A 387 8.11 18.03 -0.65
N SER A 388 7.08 17.28 -0.21
CA SER A 388 5.87 17.85 0.39
C SER A 388 6.15 18.67 1.65
N GLY A 389 7.09 18.21 2.50
CA GLY A 389 7.49 18.93 3.71
C GLY A 389 8.19 20.24 3.41
N TYR A 390 9.12 20.26 2.46
CA TYR A 390 9.79 21.50 2.02
C TYR A 390 8.80 22.51 1.46
N LEU A 391 7.87 22.05 0.61
CA LEU A 391 6.83 22.91 0.08
C LEU A 391 5.97 23.48 1.20
N LYS A 392 5.54 22.66 2.15
CA LYS A 392 4.76 23.11 3.30
C LYS A 392 5.55 24.10 4.18
N ASP A 393 6.84 23.88 4.42
CA ASP A 393 7.68 24.79 5.23
C ASP A 393 7.83 26.16 4.56
N MET A 394 7.89 26.19 3.22
CA MET A 394 7.96 27.47 2.47
C MET A 394 6.67 28.28 2.51
N VAL A 395 5.51 27.62 2.44
CA VAL A 395 4.22 28.29 2.19
C VAL A 395 3.21 28.18 3.34
N GLY A 396 3.47 27.31 4.32
CA GLY A 396 2.54 26.98 5.41
C GLY A 396 1.37 26.09 4.96
N TYR A 397 0.64 25.51 5.93
CA TYR A 397 -0.42 24.53 5.62
C TYR A 397 -1.54 25.08 4.76
N ARG A 398 -2.00 26.33 4.97
CA ARG A 398 -3.13 26.90 4.21
C ARG A 398 -2.84 26.96 2.72
N LEU A 399 -1.72 27.58 2.35
CA LEU A 399 -1.34 27.72 0.93
C LEU A 399 -0.90 26.36 0.36
N PHE A 400 -0.29 25.49 1.17
CA PHE A 400 0.05 24.13 0.75
C PHE A 400 -1.18 23.35 0.26
N PHE A 401 -2.28 23.32 1.01
CA PHE A 401 -3.50 22.62 0.58
C PHE A 401 -4.17 23.25 -0.64
N ILE A 402 -4.07 24.57 -0.82
CA ILE A 402 -4.52 25.23 -2.06
C ILE A 402 -3.66 24.78 -3.26
N ILE A 403 -2.33 24.68 -3.08
CA ILE A 403 -1.44 24.17 -4.13
C ILE A 403 -1.76 22.71 -4.46
N VAL A 404 -2.03 21.87 -3.47
CA VAL A 404 -2.46 20.48 -3.70
C VAL A 404 -3.74 20.44 -4.55
N MET A 405 -4.74 21.25 -4.24
CA MET A 405 -5.95 21.33 -5.04
C MET A 405 -5.67 21.81 -6.48
N ALA A 406 -4.76 22.75 -6.66
CA ALA A 406 -4.33 23.17 -8.01
C ALA A 406 -3.63 21.99 -8.74
N CYS A 407 -2.83 21.18 -8.05
CA CYS A 407 -2.18 20.00 -8.60
C CYS A 407 -3.17 18.89 -9.02
N CYS A 408 -4.41 18.89 -8.53
CA CYS A 408 -5.45 17.96 -9.00
C CYS A 408 -5.72 18.10 -10.51
N THR A 409 -5.43 19.25 -11.10
CA THR A 409 -5.51 19.44 -12.57
C THR A 409 -4.57 18.48 -13.31
N ILE A 410 -3.43 18.10 -12.73
CA ILE A 410 -2.50 17.14 -13.31
C ILE A 410 -3.18 15.78 -13.48
N THR A 411 -3.90 15.32 -12.45
CA THR A 411 -4.66 14.05 -12.48
C THR A 411 -5.69 14.05 -13.60
N PHE A 412 -6.43 15.16 -13.78
CA PHE A 412 -7.38 15.29 -14.88
C PHE A 412 -6.69 15.27 -16.25
N VAL A 413 -5.58 16.00 -16.40
CA VAL A 413 -4.84 16.09 -17.66
C VAL A 413 -4.31 14.72 -18.07
N VAL A 414 -3.61 14.01 -17.19
CA VAL A 414 -3.05 12.69 -17.54
C VAL A 414 -4.12 11.64 -17.82
N THR A 415 -5.27 11.74 -17.16
CA THR A 415 -6.42 10.86 -17.41
C THR A 415 -7.07 11.12 -18.76
N ALA A 416 -7.12 12.38 -19.23
CA ALA A 416 -7.74 12.74 -20.49
C ALA A 416 -7.06 12.11 -21.72
N PHE A 417 -5.78 11.76 -21.61
CA PHE A 417 -5.02 11.14 -22.70
C PHE A 417 -5.10 9.60 -22.73
N LEU A 418 -5.81 8.99 -21.77
CA LEU A 418 -5.93 7.54 -21.72
C LEU A 418 -6.90 7.01 -22.78
N LYS A 419 -6.49 5.94 -23.43
CA LYS A 419 -7.36 5.10 -24.24
C LYS A 419 -7.81 3.90 -23.42
N ILE A 420 -9.11 3.74 -23.29
CA ILE A 420 -9.74 2.67 -22.53
C ILE A 420 -10.76 1.98 -23.42
N ASP A 421 -10.70 0.67 -23.47
CA ASP A 421 -11.72 -0.15 -24.10
C ASP A 421 -13.06 0.06 -23.38
N PRO A 422 -14.15 0.41 -24.10
CA PRO A 422 -15.46 0.64 -23.50
C PRO A 422 -16.02 -0.55 -22.72
N ASP A 423 -15.65 -1.75 -23.10
CA ASP A 423 -16.17 -2.99 -22.50
C ASP A 423 -15.27 -3.54 -21.39
N PHE A 424 -14.07 -2.99 -21.24
CA PHE A 424 -13.18 -3.42 -20.17
C PHE A 424 -13.80 -3.22 -18.78
N GLY A 425 -13.81 -4.30 -18.01
CA GLY A 425 -14.34 -4.35 -16.65
C GLY A 425 -15.83 -4.65 -16.55
N LYS A 426 -16.57 -4.71 -17.65
CA LYS A 426 -17.94 -5.22 -17.64
C LYS A 426 -17.96 -6.72 -17.36
N LYS A 427 -18.98 -7.17 -16.63
CA LYS A 427 -19.27 -8.59 -16.49
C LYS A 427 -19.71 -9.10 -17.86
N GLU A 428 -19.03 -10.14 -18.39
CA GLU A 428 -19.49 -10.81 -19.59
C GLU A 428 -20.93 -11.31 -19.35
N PRO A 429 -21.86 -11.12 -20.30
CA PRO A 429 -23.18 -11.74 -20.20
C PRO A 429 -22.97 -13.25 -20.09
N ILE A 430 -23.62 -13.87 -19.10
CA ILE A 430 -23.68 -15.33 -19.02
C ILE A 430 -24.30 -15.76 -20.34
N PRO A 431 -23.66 -16.65 -21.15
CA PRO A 431 -24.34 -17.22 -22.30
C PRO A 431 -25.65 -17.82 -21.78
N LEU A 432 -26.78 -17.37 -22.30
CA LEU A 432 -28.03 -18.10 -22.14
C LEU A 432 -27.75 -19.42 -22.83
N ASP A 433 -27.70 -20.51 -22.06
CA ASP A 433 -27.72 -21.85 -22.64
C ASP A 433 -28.91 -21.87 -23.63
N ASP A 434 -28.60 -22.05 -24.90
CA ASP A 434 -29.61 -22.20 -25.93
C ASP A 434 -30.55 -23.27 -25.41
N GLU A 435 -31.82 -22.90 -25.23
CA GLU A 435 -32.88 -23.82 -24.89
C GLU A 435 -32.75 -25.00 -25.87
N GLU A 436 -32.52 -26.20 -25.34
CA GLU A 436 -32.56 -27.41 -26.12
C GLU A 436 -33.90 -27.37 -26.90
N GLU A 437 -33.82 -27.14 -28.21
CA GLU A 437 -34.91 -27.43 -29.11
C GLU A 437 -35.20 -28.93 -28.95
N GLU A 438 -36.20 -29.26 -28.16
CA GLU A 438 -36.84 -30.54 -28.19
C GLU A 438 -37.39 -30.72 -29.63
N GLU A 439 -36.62 -31.41 -30.47
CA GLU A 439 -37.16 -31.99 -31.69
C GLU A 439 -38.11 -33.14 -31.31
N GLU A 440 -39.38 -32.97 -31.70
CA GLU A 440 -40.38 -34.01 -31.76
C GLU A 440 -40.04 -35.13 -32.79
#